data_fc5486c0aaa12596c5c20c09bf3fcc2a
#
_entry.id   fc5486c0aaa12596c5c20c09bf3fcc2a
#
_cell.length_a   1.000
_cell.length_b   1.000
_cell.length_c   1.000
_cell.angle_alpha   90.00
_cell.angle_beta   90.00
_cell.angle_gamma   90.00
#
_symmetry.space_group_name_H-M   'P 1'
#
loop_
_entity.id
_entity.type
_entity.pdbx_description
1 polymer ?
#
loop_
_entity_poly.entity_id
_entity_poly.type
_entity_poly.pdbx_seq_one_letter_code
_entity_poly.pdbx_strand_id
1 'polypeptide(L)'
;LYEVAERKIEELCHRARWLDEPITDLVLREGILSGAELRDALSAISGIPTISLAEIRVATEAVERVPATTVSRCRIMPLQLRKEHILLACDRIVSHAETEQLHVLLGCPIEWTLCTPNELSESIKHFYGVGLQSFLDIDTQKRKGDDQDGGAEASPGLSGFVEQLIDDAIQANATDIHVEPVENGLRVRFRIDGILYPITLPAGIDQYRRAIVSSIKVMAQLNIAERRLPQDGRFTRVTDGNSYDIRVSVLPARHGETISLRILNRQSTFLDLEELGLDQQ
;
A
#
# COMPACT_ATOMS: atom_id res chain seq x y z
N LEU A 1 -21.87 6.43 -32.92
CA LEU A 1 -20.99 6.75 -31.80
C LEU A 1 -21.66 6.46 -30.44
N TYR A 2 -22.91 6.90 -30.22
CA TYR A 2 -23.64 6.64 -28.95
C TYR A 2 -23.86 5.14 -28.70
N GLU A 3 -24.34 4.39 -29.70
CA GLU A 3 -24.58 2.94 -29.60
C GLU A 3 -23.29 2.12 -29.33
N VAL A 4 -22.14 2.58 -29.82
CA VAL A 4 -20.85 1.94 -29.56
C VAL A 4 -20.39 2.20 -28.11
N ALA A 5 -20.69 3.40 -27.60
CA ALA A 5 -20.38 3.74 -26.20
C ALA A 5 -21.29 2.96 -25.22
N GLU A 6 -22.58 2.82 -25.50
CA GLU A 6 -23.52 2.04 -24.69
C GLU A 6 -23.12 0.56 -24.62
N ARG A 7 -22.79 -0.08 -25.75
CA ARG A 7 -22.31 -1.47 -25.77
C ARG A 7 -21.05 -1.68 -24.94
N LYS A 8 -20.11 -0.73 -25.02
CA LYS A 8 -18.87 -0.79 -24.24
C LYS A 8 -19.13 -0.65 -22.74
N ILE A 9 -20.07 0.21 -22.35
CA ILE A 9 -20.51 0.36 -20.95
C ILE A 9 -21.20 -0.91 -20.45
N GLU A 10 -22.11 -1.51 -21.23
CA GLU A 10 -22.76 -2.77 -20.88
C GLU A 10 -21.75 -3.91 -20.69
N GLU A 11 -20.78 -4.02 -21.60
CA GLU A 11 -19.69 -5.01 -21.51
C GLU A 11 -18.86 -4.82 -20.23
N LEU A 12 -18.50 -3.58 -19.90
CA LEU A 12 -17.78 -3.25 -18.67
C LEU A 12 -18.59 -3.60 -17.41
N CYS A 13 -19.89 -3.27 -17.42
CA CYS A 13 -20.78 -3.62 -16.32
C CYS A 13 -20.93 -5.14 -16.15
N HIS A 14 -20.96 -5.88 -17.24
CA HIS A 14 -21.05 -7.34 -17.24
C HIS A 14 -19.75 -7.97 -16.69
N ARG A 15 -18.60 -7.44 -17.13
CA ARG A 15 -17.28 -7.88 -16.67
C ARG A 15 -17.04 -7.55 -15.19
N ALA A 16 -17.42 -6.36 -14.74
CA ALA A 16 -17.32 -5.95 -13.34
C ALA A 16 -18.11 -6.89 -12.42
N ARG A 17 -19.35 -7.28 -12.83
CA ARG A 17 -20.17 -8.26 -12.09
C ARG A 17 -19.58 -9.65 -12.10
N TRP A 18 -18.99 -10.06 -13.23
CA TRP A 18 -18.41 -11.41 -13.37
C TRP A 18 -17.11 -11.56 -12.57
N LEU A 19 -16.32 -10.47 -12.47
CA LEU A 19 -15.06 -10.43 -11.73
C LEU A 19 -15.26 -10.11 -10.23
N ASP A 20 -16.49 -9.76 -9.81
CA ASP A 20 -16.81 -9.24 -8.48
C ASP A 20 -15.95 -8.01 -8.11
N GLU A 21 -15.70 -7.14 -9.10
CA GLU A 21 -14.81 -5.99 -9.01
C GLU A 21 -15.61 -4.69 -9.24
N PRO A 22 -15.31 -3.60 -8.49
CA PRO A 22 -15.91 -2.30 -8.74
C PRO A 22 -15.66 -1.82 -10.18
N ILE A 23 -16.70 -1.31 -10.83
CA ILE A 23 -16.60 -0.79 -12.21
C ILE A 23 -15.57 0.34 -12.31
N THR A 24 -15.41 1.13 -11.26
CA THR A 24 -14.43 2.21 -11.16
C THR A 24 -12.99 1.71 -11.32
N ASP A 25 -12.65 0.58 -10.69
CA ASP A 25 -11.32 -0.01 -10.75
C ASP A 25 -11.05 -0.60 -12.15
N LEU A 26 -12.08 -1.19 -12.77
CA LEU A 26 -12.00 -1.70 -14.14
C LEU A 26 -11.75 -0.59 -15.16
N VAL A 27 -12.49 0.52 -15.05
CA VAL A 27 -12.39 1.70 -15.93
C VAL A 27 -11.00 2.32 -15.86
N LEU A 28 -10.41 2.42 -14.67
CA LEU A 28 -9.06 2.92 -14.45
C LEU A 28 -8.00 1.98 -15.03
N ARG A 29 -8.12 0.67 -14.75
CA ARG A 29 -7.17 -0.36 -15.21
C ARG A 29 -7.12 -0.46 -16.74
N GLU A 30 -8.25 -0.26 -17.42
CA GLU A 30 -8.31 -0.25 -18.88
C GLU A 30 -7.93 1.11 -19.50
N GLY A 31 -7.60 2.10 -18.67
CA GLY A 31 -7.21 3.42 -19.14
C GLY A 31 -8.34 4.18 -19.87
N ILE A 32 -9.60 3.86 -19.55
CA ILE A 32 -10.78 4.51 -20.17
C ILE A 32 -10.96 5.92 -19.63
N LEU A 33 -10.72 6.09 -18.32
CA LEU A 33 -10.68 7.38 -17.63
C LEU A 33 -9.41 7.46 -16.78
N SER A 34 -8.85 8.64 -16.69
CA SER A 34 -7.84 8.96 -15.67
C SER A 34 -8.50 9.07 -14.30
N GLY A 35 -7.70 9.00 -13.22
CA GLY A 35 -8.20 9.17 -11.86
C GLY A 35 -8.89 10.52 -11.62
N ALA A 36 -8.41 11.59 -12.28
CA ALA A 36 -9.02 12.92 -12.20
C ALA A 36 -10.37 12.97 -12.92
N GLU A 37 -10.47 12.42 -14.13
CA GLU A 37 -11.74 12.34 -14.88
C GLU A 37 -12.78 11.49 -14.15
N LEU A 38 -12.36 10.37 -13.54
CA LEU A 38 -13.25 9.55 -12.73
C LEU A 38 -13.77 10.32 -11.50
N ARG A 39 -12.90 10.99 -10.74
CA ARG A 39 -13.27 11.84 -9.59
C ARG A 39 -14.31 12.89 -10.01
N ASP A 40 -14.05 13.60 -11.10
CA ASP A 40 -14.92 14.69 -11.58
C ASP A 40 -16.27 14.15 -12.07
N ALA A 41 -16.29 12.99 -12.72
CA ALA A 41 -17.52 12.31 -13.13
C ALA A 41 -18.35 11.85 -11.91
N LEU A 42 -17.71 11.27 -10.89
CA LEU A 42 -18.37 10.89 -9.63
C LEU A 42 -18.94 12.11 -8.90
N SER A 43 -18.22 13.23 -8.87
CA SER A 43 -18.70 14.49 -8.30
C SER A 43 -19.92 15.04 -9.03
N ALA A 44 -19.91 15.03 -10.37
CA ALA A 44 -21.03 15.49 -11.19
C ALA A 44 -22.31 14.67 -10.96
N ILE A 45 -22.19 13.37 -10.72
CA ILE A 45 -23.32 12.46 -10.49
C ILE A 45 -23.84 12.56 -9.05
N SER A 46 -22.95 12.63 -8.05
CA SER A 46 -23.31 12.56 -6.63
C SER A 46 -23.53 13.91 -5.98
N GLY A 47 -23.01 15.00 -6.56
CA GLY A 47 -22.97 16.33 -5.93
C GLY A 47 -21.95 16.45 -4.80
N ILE A 48 -21.13 15.41 -4.54
CA ILE A 48 -20.08 15.45 -3.52
C ILE A 48 -18.92 16.32 -4.02
N PRO A 49 -18.43 17.31 -3.22
CA PRO A 49 -17.34 18.17 -3.63
C PRO A 49 -16.03 17.38 -3.79
N THR A 50 -15.17 17.84 -4.70
CA THR A 50 -13.83 17.28 -4.91
C THR A 50 -12.78 18.01 -4.09
N ILE A 51 -11.70 17.30 -3.76
CA ILE A 51 -10.53 17.86 -3.09
C ILE A 51 -9.24 17.26 -3.65
N SER A 52 -8.14 18.03 -3.62
CA SER A 52 -6.79 17.49 -3.79
C SER A 52 -6.18 17.26 -2.41
N LEU A 53 -5.79 16.02 -2.14
CA LEU A 53 -5.17 15.66 -0.86
C LEU A 53 -3.75 16.24 -0.70
N ALA A 54 -3.12 16.63 -1.80
CA ALA A 54 -1.82 17.32 -1.77
C ALA A 54 -1.92 18.75 -1.20
N GLU A 55 -3.09 19.39 -1.29
CA GLU A 55 -3.30 20.78 -0.89
C GLU A 55 -3.90 20.93 0.51
N ILE A 56 -4.43 19.85 1.08
CA ILE A 56 -5.08 19.90 2.41
C ILE A 56 -4.14 19.42 3.51
N ARG A 57 -4.16 20.16 4.62
CA ARG A 57 -3.50 19.70 5.84
C ARG A 57 -4.40 18.71 6.57
N VAL A 58 -3.98 17.45 6.61
CA VAL A 58 -4.64 16.39 7.37
C VAL A 58 -4.41 16.63 8.87
N ALA A 59 -5.47 16.62 9.66
CA ALA A 59 -5.39 16.78 11.11
C ALA A 59 -5.10 15.44 11.80
N THR A 60 -4.06 15.41 12.64
CA THR A 60 -3.67 14.21 13.40
C THR A 60 -4.82 13.65 14.23
N GLU A 61 -5.62 14.52 14.84
CA GLU A 61 -6.80 14.15 15.63
C GLU A 61 -7.86 13.41 14.81
N ALA A 62 -8.02 13.75 13.52
CA ALA A 62 -8.92 13.03 12.62
C ALA A 62 -8.38 11.64 12.30
N VAL A 63 -7.06 11.52 12.07
CA VAL A 63 -6.39 10.25 11.81
C VAL A 63 -6.47 9.31 13.02
N GLU A 64 -6.24 9.81 14.23
CA GLU A 64 -6.34 9.04 15.47
C GLU A 64 -7.77 8.60 15.79
N ARG A 65 -8.78 9.37 15.34
CA ARG A 65 -10.20 9.07 15.56
C ARG A 65 -10.70 7.88 14.77
N VAL A 66 -10.17 7.65 13.56
CA VAL A 66 -10.64 6.59 12.65
C VAL A 66 -9.70 5.39 12.71
N PRO A 67 -10.17 4.22 13.15
CA PRO A 67 -9.32 3.03 13.20
C PRO A 67 -8.77 2.65 11.82
N ALA A 68 -7.52 2.21 11.78
CA ALA A 68 -6.85 1.76 10.55
C ALA A 68 -7.62 0.65 9.81
N THR A 69 -8.28 -0.25 10.56
CA THR A 69 -9.17 -1.29 10.00
C THR A 69 -10.34 -0.70 9.21
N THR A 70 -10.90 0.40 9.69
CA THR A 70 -12.01 1.10 9.03
C THR A 70 -11.51 1.82 7.78
N VAL A 71 -10.38 2.51 7.87
CA VAL A 71 -9.72 3.20 6.74
C VAL A 71 -9.45 2.23 5.60
N SER A 72 -8.83 1.09 5.89
CA SER A 72 -8.50 0.09 4.89
C SER A 72 -9.75 -0.56 4.29
N ARG A 73 -10.68 -1.04 5.13
CA ARG A 73 -11.89 -1.73 4.67
C ARG A 73 -12.81 -0.86 3.84
N CYS A 74 -12.99 0.41 4.27
CA CYS A 74 -13.93 1.32 3.62
C CYS A 74 -13.27 2.18 2.53
N ARG A 75 -11.94 2.11 2.37
CA ARG A 75 -11.17 2.96 1.45
C ARG A 75 -11.51 4.43 1.66
N ILE A 76 -11.22 4.96 2.84
CA ILE A 76 -11.51 6.34 3.24
C ILE A 76 -10.29 6.95 3.91
N MET A 77 -10.15 8.27 3.82
CA MET A 77 -9.10 9.02 4.50
C MET A 77 -9.71 10.11 5.36
N PRO A 78 -9.54 10.09 6.68
CA PRO A 78 -9.97 11.19 7.54
C PRO A 78 -9.06 12.40 7.34
N LEU A 79 -9.67 13.56 7.13
CA LEU A 79 -8.96 14.79 6.82
C LEU A 79 -8.99 15.79 7.97
N GLN A 80 -10.17 16.09 8.47
CA GLN A 80 -10.37 17.10 9.54
C GLN A 80 -11.50 16.68 10.46
N LEU A 81 -11.31 16.96 11.75
CA LEU A 81 -12.37 16.89 12.74
C LEU A 81 -12.92 18.31 12.96
N ARG A 82 -14.17 18.54 12.57
CA ARG A 82 -14.88 19.79 12.78
C ARG A 82 -15.79 19.64 13.98
N LYS A 83 -16.27 20.75 14.55
CA LYS A 83 -17.01 20.75 15.84
C LYS A 83 -18.12 19.70 15.95
N GLU A 84 -18.84 19.44 14.87
CA GLU A 84 -19.99 18.54 14.85
C GLU A 84 -19.87 17.39 13.86
N HIS A 85 -18.86 17.36 12.98
CA HIS A 85 -18.70 16.35 11.95
C HIS A 85 -17.24 16.07 11.62
N ILE A 86 -17.01 14.93 11.00
CA ILE A 86 -15.71 14.54 10.47
C ILE A 86 -15.74 14.62 8.94
N LEU A 87 -14.72 15.27 8.35
CA LEU A 87 -14.51 15.30 6.92
C LEU A 87 -13.72 14.07 6.50
N LEU A 88 -14.31 13.23 5.63
CA LEU A 88 -13.71 12.02 5.07
C LEU A 88 -13.57 12.14 3.56
N ALA A 89 -12.40 11.79 3.03
CA ALA A 89 -12.18 11.63 1.61
C ALA A 89 -12.38 10.18 1.18
N CYS A 90 -12.91 9.98 -0.04
CA CYS A 90 -13.08 8.69 -0.68
C CYS A 90 -12.84 8.80 -2.19
N ASP A 91 -12.62 7.68 -2.85
CA ASP A 91 -12.41 7.58 -4.30
C ASP A 91 -13.62 6.97 -5.04
N ARG A 92 -14.73 6.80 -4.34
CA ARG A 92 -15.99 6.21 -4.82
C ARG A 92 -17.20 6.84 -4.16
N ILE A 93 -18.38 6.60 -4.69
CA ILE A 93 -19.63 6.97 -4.03
C ILE A 93 -19.89 5.95 -2.91
N VAL A 94 -19.93 6.44 -1.67
CA VAL A 94 -20.23 5.64 -0.48
C VAL A 94 -21.74 5.48 -0.35
N SER A 95 -22.22 4.27 -0.10
CA SER A 95 -23.64 4.00 0.07
C SER A 95 -24.18 4.62 1.36
N HIS A 96 -25.49 4.87 1.39
CA HIS A 96 -26.15 5.37 2.61
C HIS A 96 -25.97 4.40 3.79
N ALA A 97 -26.06 3.09 3.54
CA ALA A 97 -25.88 2.07 4.57
C ALA A 97 -24.47 2.09 5.18
N GLU A 98 -23.43 2.24 4.34
CA GLU A 98 -22.04 2.38 4.82
C GLU A 98 -21.85 3.69 5.60
N THR A 99 -22.45 4.79 5.13
CA THR A 99 -22.39 6.08 5.83
C THR A 99 -23.02 5.99 7.22
N GLU A 100 -24.18 5.34 7.36
CA GLU A 100 -24.82 5.12 8.66
C GLU A 100 -23.98 4.22 9.59
N GLN A 101 -23.38 3.16 9.05
CA GLN A 101 -22.47 2.31 9.83
C GLN A 101 -21.26 3.09 10.34
N LEU A 102 -20.67 3.92 9.50
CA LEU A 102 -19.54 4.77 9.88
C LEU A 102 -19.97 5.86 10.88
N HIS A 103 -21.15 6.45 10.71
CA HIS A 103 -21.71 7.41 11.65
C HIS A 103 -21.85 6.80 13.05
N VAL A 104 -22.42 5.60 13.16
CA VAL A 104 -22.53 4.88 14.44
C VAL A 104 -21.17 4.57 15.04
N LEU A 105 -20.21 4.12 14.21
CA LEU A 105 -18.86 3.76 14.66
C LEU A 105 -18.08 4.98 15.18
N LEU A 106 -18.16 6.11 14.47
CA LEU A 106 -17.37 7.32 14.77
C LEU A 106 -18.08 8.23 15.78
N GLY A 107 -19.38 8.06 15.98
CA GLY A 107 -20.21 8.85 16.92
C GLY A 107 -20.35 10.31 16.51
N CYS A 108 -20.21 10.66 15.24
CA CYS A 108 -20.37 12.00 14.70
C CYS A 108 -20.84 11.95 13.23
N PRO A 109 -21.56 12.97 12.75
CA PRO A 109 -21.94 13.10 11.35
C PRO A 109 -20.71 13.15 10.44
N ILE A 110 -20.88 12.67 9.20
CA ILE A 110 -19.82 12.56 8.21
C ILE A 110 -20.09 13.55 7.07
N GLU A 111 -19.08 14.31 6.72
CA GLU A 111 -19.02 15.10 5.50
C GLU A 111 -18.10 14.40 4.51
N TRP A 112 -18.60 14.16 3.29
CA TRP A 112 -17.84 13.46 2.26
C TRP A 112 -17.17 14.42 1.28
N THR A 113 -15.98 14.03 0.81
CA THR A 113 -15.31 14.65 -0.34
C THR A 113 -14.66 13.58 -1.22
N LEU A 114 -14.58 13.85 -2.52
CA LEU A 114 -13.97 12.95 -3.50
C LEU A 114 -12.54 13.36 -3.80
N CYS A 115 -11.65 12.38 -3.81
CA CYS A 115 -10.26 12.53 -4.26
C CYS A 115 -9.94 11.49 -5.34
N THR A 116 -8.76 11.57 -5.94
CA THR A 116 -8.32 10.54 -6.88
C THR A 116 -7.89 9.28 -6.12
N PRO A 117 -8.01 8.07 -6.73
CA PRO A 117 -7.57 6.82 -6.11
C PRO A 117 -6.10 6.80 -5.70
N ASN A 118 -5.23 7.44 -6.51
CA ASN A 118 -3.81 7.55 -6.20
C ASN A 118 -3.56 8.43 -4.97
N GLU A 119 -4.18 9.63 -4.92
CA GLU A 119 -4.06 10.51 -3.75
C GLU A 119 -4.55 9.83 -2.48
N LEU A 120 -5.67 9.08 -2.56
CA LEU A 120 -6.22 8.33 -1.44
C LEU A 120 -5.22 7.27 -0.94
N SER A 121 -4.70 6.45 -1.86
CA SER A 121 -3.75 5.39 -1.55
C SER A 121 -2.46 5.94 -0.92
N GLU A 122 -1.88 6.98 -1.51
CA GLU A 122 -0.66 7.61 -0.98
C GLU A 122 -0.89 8.25 0.39
N SER A 123 -2.04 8.89 0.61
CA SER A 123 -2.39 9.46 1.91
C SER A 123 -2.57 8.37 2.97
N ILE A 124 -3.25 7.26 2.65
CA ILE A 124 -3.39 6.13 3.57
C ILE A 124 -2.01 5.55 3.92
N LYS A 125 -1.13 5.33 2.93
CA LYS A 125 0.24 4.86 3.16
C LYS A 125 1.04 5.80 4.07
N HIS A 126 0.89 7.11 3.84
CA HIS A 126 1.61 8.13 4.60
C HIS A 126 1.20 8.18 6.08
N PHE A 127 -0.10 8.13 6.37
CA PHE A 127 -0.63 8.32 7.73
C PHE A 127 -0.81 7.01 8.51
N TYR A 128 -1.16 5.91 7.84
CA TYR A 128 -1.43 4.62 8.47
C TYR A 128 -0.36 3.56 8.22
N GLY A 129 0.57 3.82 7.32
CA GLY A 129 1.70 2.96 7.01
C GLY A 129 1.53 2.10 5.75
N VAL A 130 2.65 1.74 5.17
CA VAL A 130 2.73 0.83 4.02
C VAL A 130 2.31 -0.59 4.41
N GLY A 131 1.71 -1.33 3.48
CA GLY A 131 1.29 -2.71 3.73
C GLY A 131 0.14 -2.87 4.74
N LEU A 132 -0.64 -1.80 5.01
CA LEU A 132 -1.70 -1.79 6.01
C LEU A 132 -2.70 -2.93 5.81
N GLN A 133 -3.17 -3.18 4.58
CA GLN A 133 -4.15 -4.22 4.29
C GLN A 133 -3.63 -5.61 4.69
N SER A 134 -2.44 -5.96 4.22
CA SER A 134 -1.81 -7.26 4.53
C SER A 134 -1.54 -7.42 6.03
N PHE A 135 -1.18 -6.33 6.72
CA PHE A 135 -0.99 -6.33 8.17
C PHE A 135 -2.30 -6.62 8.92
N LEU A 136 -3.42 -6.02 8.50
CA LEU A 136 -4.72 -6.23 9.13
C LEU A 136 -5.23 -7.67 8.94
N ASP A 137 -4.89 -8.32 7.84
CA ASP A 137 -5.21 -9.72 7.61
C ASP A 137 -4.48 -10.63 8.62
N ILE A 138 -3.25 -10.30 9.00
CA ILE A 138 -2.49 -10.99 10.06
C ILE A 138 -3.23 -10.87 11.41
N ASP A 139 -3.60 -9.66 11.81
CA ASP A 139 -4.24 -9.38 13.10
C ASP A 139 -5.61 -10.07 13.19
N THR A 140 -6.34 -10.13 12.07
CA THR A 140 -7.64 -10.80 11.99
C THR A 140 -7.52 -12.33 12.12
N GLN A 141 -6.49 -12.93 11.51
CA GLN A 141 -6.22 -14.37 11.63
C GLN A 141 -5.87 -14.76 13.07
N LYS A 142 -5.01 -13.97 13.73
CA LYS A 142 -4.63 -14.18 15.13
C LYS A 142 -5.83 -14.12 16.10
N ARG A 143 -6.81 -13.23 15.85
CA ARG A 143 -8.03 -13.12 16.68
C ARG A 143 -9.02 -14.27 16.48
N LYS A 144 -8.93 -15.01 15.39
CA LYS A 144 -9.82 -16.16 15.09
C LYS A 144 -9.39 -17.48 15.72
N GLY A 145 -8.34 -17.50 16.56
CA GLY A 145 -8.07 -18.61 17.47
C GLY A 145 -7.18 -19.73 16.92
N ASP A 146 -6.22 -19.44 16.04
CA ASP A 146 -5.08 -20.33 15.86
C ASP A 146 -4.00 -20.03 16.91
N ASP A 147 -4.32 -20.30 18.18
CA ASP A 147 -3.36 -20.42 19.28
C ASP A 147 -2.55 -21.73 19.09
N GLN A 148 -1.84 -21.86 17.99
CA GLN A 148 -0.72 -22.77 17.90
C GLN A 148 0.53 -21.98 18.33
N ASP A 149 0.80 -22.11 19.62
CA ASP A 149 2.06 -21.81 20.27
C ASP A 149 3.18 -22.57 19.53
N GLY A 150 3.93 -21.89 18.69
CA GLY A 150 5.02 -22.52 17.93
C GLY A 150 5.35 -21.80 16.63
N GLY A 151 6.05 -20.68 16.72
CA GLY A 151 6.75 -20.10 15.59
C GLY A 151 5.85 -19.26 14.66
N ALA A 152 5.86 -17.98 14.85
CA ALA A 152 5.37 -16.98 13.89
C ALA A 152 6.22 -16.96 12.58
N GLU A 153 6.61 -18.15 12.11
CA GLU A 153 7.54 -18.36 11.00
C GLU A 153 6.75 -18.53 9.72
N ALA A 154 6.34 -17.46 9.08
CA ALA A 154 5.68 -17.44 7.78
C ALA A 154 4.15 -17.62 7.80
N SER A 155 3.42 -16.74 8.53
CA SER A 155 2.00 -16.63 8.22
C SER A 155 1.81 -16.01 6.84
N PRO A 156 0.82 -16.45 6.05
CA PRO A 156 0.56 -15.88 4.70
C PRO A 156 0.44 -14.35 4.69
N GLY A 157 -0.12 -13.76 5.74
CA GLY A 157 -0.25 -12.32 5.89
C GLY A 157 1.09 -11.58 6.02
N LEU A 158 2.08 -12.17 6.71
CA LEU A 158 3.41 -11.57 6.84
C LEU A 158 4.19 -11.60 5.52
N SER A 159 4.06 -12.68 4.76
CA SER A 159 4.62 -12.73 3.40
C SER A 159 3.97 -11.67 2.51
N GLY A 160 2.65 -11.51 2.57
CA GLY A 160 1.93 -10.44 1.87
C GLY A 160 2.37 -9.03 2.27
N PHE A 161 2.63 -8.81 3.58
CA PHE A 161 3.17 -7.52 4.04
C PHE A 161 4.56 -7.23 3.44
N VAL A 162 5.48 -8.21 3.44
CA VAL A 162 6.82 -8.06 2.86
C VAL A 162 6.74 -7.83 1.36
N GLU A 163 5.88 -8.57 0.66
CA GLU A 163 5.64 -8.39 -0.77
C GLU A 163 5.12 -6.98 -1.09
N GLN A 164 4.12 -6.52 -0.33
CA GLN A 164 3.59 -5.16 -0.48
C GLN A 164 4.65 -4.09 -0.22
N LEU A 165 5.49 -4.29 0.81
CA LEU A 165 6.60 -3.38 1.12
C LEU A 165 7.59 -3.27 -0.05
N ILE A 166 7.87 -4.39 -0.74
CA ILE A 166 8.75 -4.41 -1.91
C ILE A 166 8.07 -3.74 -3.10
N ASP A 167 6.79 -4.00 -3.35
CA ASP A 167 6.04 -3.39 -4.44
C ASP A 167 5.94 -1.86 -4.24
N ASP A 168 5.67 -1.40 -3.01
CA ASP A 168 5.66 0.03 -2.66
C ASP A 168 7.04 0.69 -2.89
N ALA A 169 8.13 -0.01 -2.57
CA ALA A 169 9.48 0.49 -2.84
C ALA A 169 9.78 0.58 -4.35
N ILE A 170 9.34 -0.41 -5.13
CA ILE A 170 9.46 -0.40 -6.60
C ILE A 170 8.68 0.78 -7.19
N GLN A 171 7.44 0.99 -6.77
CA GLN A 171 6.60 2.11 -7.21
C GLN A 171 7.22 3.48 -6.86
N ALA A 172 7.87 3.56 -5.70
CA ALA A 172 8.60 4.77 -5.27
C ALA A 172 9.97 4.95 -5.96
N ASN A 173 10.35 4.09 -6.92
CA ASN A 173 11.66 4.06 -7.57
C ASN A 173 12.83 3.95 -6.57
N ALA A 174 12.65 3.23 -5.48
CA ALA A 174 13.70 2.98 -4.51
C ALA A 174 14.75 2.01 -5.08
N THR A 175 16.02 2.29 -4.81
CA THR A 175 17.14 1.41 -5.16
C THR A 175 17.41 0.37 -4.09
N ASP A 176 17.16 0.72 -2.82
CA ASP A 176 17.41 -0.18 -1.69
C ASP A 176 16.30 -0.01 -0.63
N ILE A 177 15.98 -1.13 0.04
CA ILE A 177 15.12 -1.18 1.22
C ILE A 177 15.99 -1.61 2.41
N HIS A 178 15.96 -0.85 3.50
CA HIS A 178 16.62 -1.21 4.75
C HIS A 178 15.58 -1.56 5.80
N VAL A 179 15.64 -2.78 6.33
CA VAL A 179 14.78 -3.29 7.42
C VAL A 179 15.66 -3.50 8.64
N GLU A 180 15.47 -2.68 9.66
CA GLU A 180 16.37 -2.57 10.80
C GLU A 180 15.59 -2.73 12.10
N PRO A 181 15.72 -3.87 12.81
CA PRO A 181 15.26 -3.99 14.18
C PRO A 181 16.02 -3.00 15.07
N VAL A 182 15.28 -2.21 15.81
CA VAL A 182 15.81 -1.25 16.81
C VAL A 182 15.36 -1.64 18.21
N GLU A 183 15.83 -0.96 19.23
CA GLU A 183 15.53 -1.28 20.63
C GLU A 183 14.02 -1.42 20.89
N ASN A 184 13.26 -0.44 20.44
CA ASN A 184 11.82 -0.35 20.68
C ASN A 184 10.99 -0.46 19.40
N GLY A 185 11.39 -1.32 18.43
CA GLY A 185 10.58 -1.49 17.25
C GLY A 185 11.30 -1.97 16.00
N LEU A 186 10.70 -1.64 14.87
CA LEU A 186 11.21 -1.93 13.54
C LEU A 186 11.29 -0.61 12.76
N ARG A 187 12.44 -0.32 12.18
CA ARG A 187 12.64 0.82 11.29
C ARG A 187 12.81 0.33 9.87
N VAL A 188 11.99 0.86 8.95
CA VAL A 188 12.13 0.63 7.52
C VAL A 188 12.47 1.95 6.83
N ARG A 189 13.41 1.91 5.89
CA ARG A 189 13.81 3.06 5.08
C ARG A 189 13.98 2.66 3.63
N PHE A 190 13.54 3.50 2.74
CA PHE A 190 13.78 3.39 1.31
C PHE A 190 14.91 4.33 0.89
N ARG A 191 15.79 3.88 0.00
CA ARG A 191 16.76 4.75 -0.65
C ARG A 191 16.20 5.17 -2.00
N ILE A 192 15.90 6.45 -2.14
CA ILE A 192 15.39 7.08 -3.37
C ILE A 192 16.37 8.18 -3.73
N ASP A 193 16.89 8.18 -4.97
CA ASP A 193 17.88 9.14 -5.45
C ASP A 193 19.09 9.32 -4.51
N GLY A 194 19.55 8.22 -3.91
CA GLY A 194 20.69 8.18 -2.98
C GLY A 194 20.35 8.57 -1.54
N ILE A 195 19.18 9.13 -1.25
CA ILE A 195 18.75 9.59 0.08
C ILE A 195 17.90 8.52 0.76
N LEU A 196 18.09 8.33 2.06
CA LEU A 196 17.31 7.40 2.87
C LEU A 196 16.10 8.11 3.48
N TYR A 197 14.90 7.67 3.11
CA TYR A 197 13.63 8.14 3.65
C TYR A 197 13.04 7.11 4.61
N PRO A 198 12.66 7.52 5.84
CA PRO A 198 11.94 6.65 6.76
C PRO A 198 10.53 6.38 6.21
N ILE A 199 10.09 5.13 6.35
CA ILE A 199 8.78 4.69 5.90
C ILE A 199 7.88 4.49 7.12
N THR A 200 6.68 5.06 7.07
CA THR A 200 5.64 4.84 8.08
C THR A 200 5.18 3.39 8.02
N LEU A 201 5.13 2.75 9.17
CA LEU A 201 4.69 1.36 9.31
C LEU A 201 3.37 1.31 10.06
N PRO A 202 2.52 0.29 9.82
CA PRO A 202 1.29 0.10 10.58
C PRO A 202 1.56 -0.04 12.08
N ALA A 203 0.71 0.58 12.90
CA ALA A 203 0.82 0.49 14.34
C ALA A 203 0.74 -0.98 14.83
N GLY A 204 1.70 -1.40 15.65
CA GLY A 204 1.77 -2.76 16.16
C GLY A 204 2.57 -3.75 15.30
N ILE A 205 3.11 -3.35 14.15
CA ILE A 205 3.97 -4.21 13.32
C ILE A 205 5.24 -4.66 14.05
N ASP A 206 5.70 -3.88 15.02
CA ASP A 206 6.93 -4.13 15.78
C ASP A 206 6.97 -5.50 16.47
N GLN A 207 5.82 -6.02 16.88
CA GLN A 207 5.72 -7.35 17.49
C GLN A 207 6.08 -8.48 16.51
N TYR A 208 5.99 -8.22 15.20
CA TYR A 208 6.30 -9.17 14.13
C TYR A 208 7.70 -9.02 13.54
N ARG A 209 8.57 -8.15 14.09
CA ARG A 209 9.92 -7.87 13.56
C ARG A 209 10.76 -9.11 13.23
N ARG A 210 10.70 -10.14 14.10
CA ARG A 210 11.41 -11.41 13.86
C ARG A 210 10.82 -12.22 12.72
N ALA A 211 9.50 -12.26 12.64
CA ALA A 211 8.79 -12.99 11.62
C ALA A 211 8.94 -12.32 10.24
N ILE A 212 9.00 -10.98 10.18
CA ILE A 212 9.31 -10.23 8.95
C ILE A 212 10.72 -10.60 8.45
N VAL A 213 11.72 -10.62 9.34
CA VAL A 213 13.08 -11.05 8.99
C VAL A 213 13.07 -12.50 8.47
N SER A 214 12.39 -13.42 9.16
CA SER A 214 12.27 -14.81 8.74
C SER A 214 11.58 -14.93 7.37
N SER A 215 10.52 -14.18 7.12
CA SER A 215 9.81 -14.16 5.84
C SER A 215 10.72 -13.72 4.69
N ILE A 216 11.51 -12.67 4.88
CA ILE A 216 12.49 -12.22 3.87
C ILE A 216 13.56 -13.29 3.62
N LYS A 217 14.04 -13.96 4.68
CA LYS A 217 15.03 -15.06 4.55
C LYS A 217 14.44 -16.24 3.76
N VAL A 218 13.17 -16.60 3.98
CA VAL A 218 12.47 -17.62 3.19
C VAL A 218 12.42 -17.25 1.71
N MET A 219 11.99 -16.02 1.41
CA MET A 219 11.92 -15.53 0.02
C MET A 219 13.29 -15.58 -0.68
N ALA A 220 14.36 -15.28 0.05
CA ALA A 220 15.74 -15.30 -0.45
C ALA A 220 16.43 -16.66 -0.35
N GLN A 221 15.71 -17.71 0.10
CA GLN A 221 16.22 -19.09 0.30
C GLN A 221 17.42 -19.16 1.26
N LEU A 222 17.40 -18.32 2.32
CA LEU A 222 18.42 -18.25 3.36
C LEU A 222 18.09 -19.16 4.55
N ASN A 223 19.10 -19.45 5.37
CA ASN A 223 18.93 -20.27 6.57
C ASN A 223 18.26 -19.46 7.69
N ILE A 224 17.02 -19.80 8.04
CA ILE A 224 16.23 -19.11 9.08
C ILE A 224 16.79 -19.38 10.48
N ALA A 225 17.35 -20.56 10.71
CA ALA A 225 17.86 -20.96 12.02
C ALA A 225 19.20 -20.27 12.38
N GLU A 226 20.02 -19.95 11.37
CA GLU A 226 21.29 -19.24 11.60
C GLU A 226 21.05 -17.72 11.69
N ARG A 227 21.39 -17.12 12.81
CA ARG A 227 21.17 -15.69 13.12
C ARG A 227 22.43 -14.94 13.54
N ARG A 228 23.56 -15.65 13.58
CA ARG A 228 24.85 -15.12 14.08
C ARG A 228 25.82 -14.77 12.97
N LEU A 229 25.61 -15.31 11.80
CA LEU A 229 26.48 -15.12 10.64
C LEU A 229 25.78 -14.31 9.55
N PRO A 230 26.52 -13.45 8.83
CA PRO A 230 26.01 -12.79 7.63
C PRO A 230 25.53 -13.81 6.59
N GLN A 231 24.48 -13.47 5.88
CA GLN A 231 23.94 -14.29 4.79
C GLN A 231 23.54 -13.39 3.62
N ASP A 232 23.83 -13.86 2.42
CA ASP A 232 23.44 -13.21 1.17
C ASP A 232 22.59 -14.14 0.33
N GLY A 233 21.58 -13.58 -0.30
CA GLY A 233 20.68 -14.32 -1.17
C GLY A 233 20.05 -13.42 -2.24
N ARG A 234 19.14 -14.01 -3.00
CA ARG A 234 18.42 -13.28 -4.04
C ARG A 234 17.11 -13.96 -4.38
N PHE A 235 16.15 -13.18 -4.87
CA PHE A 235 14.93 -13.71 -5.49
C PHE A 235 14.45 -12.76 -6.58
N THR A 236 13.50 -13.20 -7.37
CA THR A 236 12.88 -12.38 -8.42
C THR A 236 11.48 -11.97 -8.00
N ARG A 237 11.14 -10.70 -8.18
CA ARG A 237 9.78 -10.16 -8.02
C ARG A 237 9.24 -9.73 -9.37
N VAL A 238 7.99 -10.08 -9.67
CA VAL A 238 7.28 -9.58 -10.85
C VAL A 238 6.14 -8.69 -10.35
N THR A 239 6.15 -7.44 -10.77
CA THR A 239 5.09 -6.47 -10.47
C THR A 239 4.86 -5.58 -11.71
N ASP A 240 3.60 -5.25 -11.99
CA ASP A 240 3.19 -4.44 -13.15
C ASP A 240 3.79 -4.92 -14.49
N GLY A 241 3.92 -6.25 -14.66
CA GLY A 241 4.49 -6.87 -15.86
C GLY A 241 6.01 -6.78 -15.99
N ASN A 242 6.70 -6.13 -15.04
CA ASN A 242 8.16 -5.99 -15.01
C ASN A 242 8.79 -6.97 -14.03
N SER A 243 10.00 -7.45 -14.37
CA SER A 243 10.75 -8.39 -13.53
C SER A 243 11.93 -7.68 -12.86
N TYR A 244 11.97 -7.78 -11.54
CA TYR A 244 13.01 -7.20 -10.69
C TYR A 244 13.84 -8.30 -10.04
N ASP A 245 15.17 -8.15 -10.06
CA ASP A 245 16.10 -9.00 -9.29
C ASP A 245 16.36 -8.34 -7.93
N ILE A 246 15.99 -9.02 -6.86
CA ILE A 246 16.14 -8.50 -5.50
C ILE A 246 17.32 -9.22 -4.86
N ARG A 247 18.38 -8.48 -4.54
CA ARG A 247 19.52 -8.98 -3.78
C ARG A 247 19.33 -8.68 -2.31
N VAL A 248 19.52 -9.68 -1.47
CA VAL A 248 19.26 -9.63 -0.03
C VAL A 248 20.56 -9.86 0.72
N SER A 249 20.93 -8.94 1.59
CA SER A 249 22.01 -9.12 2.56
C SER A 249 21.46 -9.03 3.97
N VAL A 250 21.73 -10.03 4.78
CA VAL A 250 21.30 -10.14 6.17
C VAL A 250 22.54 -10.08 7.07
N LEU A 251 22.55 -9.12 8.00
CA LEU A 251 23.66 -8.90 8.91
C LEU A 251 23.18 -8.98 10.36
N PRO A 252 23.85 -9.78 11.23
CA PRO A 252 23.60 -9.73 12.66
C PRO A 252 23.87 -8.34 13.24
N ALA A 253 22.94 -7.83 14.04
CA ALA A 253 23.05 -6.54 14.69
C ALA A 253 22.58 -6.62 16.14
N ARG A 254 22.76 -5.53 16.92
CA ARG A 254 22.49 -5.50 18.37
C ARG A 254 21.06 -5.90 18.74
N HIS A 255 20.06 -5.48 17.95
CA HIS A 255 18.64 -5.67 18.26
C HIS A 255 17.97 -6.72 17.40
N GLY A 256 18.73 -7.47 16.61
CA GLY A 256 18.26 -8.50 15.68
C GLY A 256 19.05 -8.46 14.38
N GLU A 257 18.56 -9.15 13.35
CA GLU A 257 19.20 -9.17 12.04
C GLU A 257 18.73 -7.96 11.22
N THR A 258 19.66 -7.15 10.75
CA THR A 258 19.41 -6.06 9.81
C THR A 258 19.43 -6.60 8.37
N ILE A 259 18.48 -6.20 7.55
CA ILE A 259 18.37 -6.63 6.16
C ILE A 259 18.48 -5.42 5.23
N SER A 260 19.25 -5.60 4.17
CA SER A 260 19.28 -4.70 3.02
C SER A 260 18.82 -5.45 1.78
N LEU A 261 17.78 -4.95 1.12
CA LEU A 261 17.31 -5.48 -0.17
C LEU A 261 17.66 -4.44 -1.24
N ARG A 262 18.45 -4.85 -2.24
CA ARG A 262 18.75 -4.04 -3.42
C ARG A 262 17.84 -4.43 -4.57
N ILE A 263 17.18 -3.47 -5.15
CA ILE A 263 16.23 -3.63 -6.26
C ILE A 263 16.95 -3.35 -7.57
N LEU A 264 16.97 -4.32 -8.48
CA LEU A 264 17.57 -4.20 -9.79
C LEU A 264 16.50 -4.46 -10.85
N ASN A 265 16.21 -3.46 -11.67
CA ASN A 265 15.29 -3.62 -12.80
C ASN A 265 16.04 -4.34 -13.93
N ARG A 266 15.55 -5.50 -14.36
CA ARG A 266 16.18 -6.27 -15.45
C ARG A 266 16.00 -5.65 -16.84
N GLN A 267 14.97 -4.80 -17.02
CA GLN A 267 14.70 -4.18 -18.30
C GLN A 267 15.58 -2.95 -18.59
N SER A 268 16.10 -2.29 -17.54
CA SER A 268 16.97 -1.13 -17.69
C SER A 268 18.40 -1.45 -18.19
N THR A 269 18.68 -2.70 -18.53
CA THR A 269 20.04 -3.15 -18.93
C THR A 269 20.36 -2.84 -20.41
N PHE A 270 19.37 -2.44 -21.19
CA PHE A 270 19.52 -2.13 -22.62
C PHE A 270 19.04 -0.69 -22.87
N LEU A 271 19.79 0.29 -22.35
CA LEU A 271 19.58 1.68 -22.76
C LEU A 271 20.35 1.89 -24.07
N ASP A 272 19.69 2.48 -25.07
CA ASP A 272 20.34 2.95 -26.29
C ASP A 272 21.26 4.14 -25.97
N LEU A 273 22.30 4.32 -26.80
CA LEU A 273 23.30 5.39 -26.58
C LEU A 273 22.67 6.78 -26.51
N GLU A 274 21.55 7.00 -27.19
CA GLU A 274 20.77 8.23 -27.16
C GLU A 274 20.10 8.45 -25.78
N GLU A 275 19.60 7.38 -25.15
CA GLU A 275 19.02 7.44 -23.80
C GLU A 275 20.08 7.68 -22.71
N LEU A 276 21.35 7.38 -23.00
CA LEU A 276 22.50 7.71 -22.14
C LEU A 276 22.95 9.17 -22.28
N GLY A 277 22.29 9.97 -23.13
CA GLY A 277 22.62 11.37 -23.36
C GLY A 277 23.87 11.56 -24.24
N LEU A 278 24.26 10.56 -25.00
CA LEU A 278 25.36 10.64 -25.96
C LEU A 278 24.81 11.13 -27.29
N ASP A 279 25.19 12.37 -27.67
CA ASP A 279 24.87 12.91 -28.99
C ASP A 279 25.58 12.12 -30.10
N GLN A 280 24.85 11.81 -31.17
CA GLN A 280 25.45 11.27 -32.39
C GLN A 280 26.38 12.34 -32.96
N GLN A 281 27.70 12.11 -32.95
CA GLN A 281 28.70 12.91 -33.69
C GLN A 281 28.81 12.43 -35.13
#